data_a4add930a3f4ce56330140f9cfde1714
#
_entry.id   a4add930a3f4ce56330140f9cfde1714
#
_cell.length_a   1.000
_cell.length_b   1.000
_cell.length_c   1.000
_cell.angle_alpha   90.00
_cell.angle_beta   90.00
_cell.angle_gamma   90.00
#
_symmetry.space_group_name_H-M   'P 1'
#
loop_
_entity.id
_entity.type
_entity.pdbx_description
1 polymer ?
#
loop_
_entity_poly.entity_id
_entity_poly.type
_entity_poly.pdbx_seq_one_letter_code
_entity_poly.pdbx_strand_id
1 'polypeptide(L)'
;IHSKDGSEMKSGLHPPLVVEKARYVGDPIAVVIADTKEIARTTAERVEIEYEELEVITLRNFDQSETNLHDNAENNIAFDWELGDSNAVTEAAARSAYQIPLSLYNNRLAPNAMETRCLNAAYDDRDDRFTLYIASQNPHGLRMTLSAVIGLAPEHKLRVISEDVGGGFGSKAFNYSEEVVCAWASKVVGRPIKWTADRSEAFLTDAHGRDQLAQAELYLDEDKKITGLKVSITANMGAYLSTFGSLIPTYMCVPLLSGQYVIPAIYAEVKGVYTNTSPVDAYRGAGRPEAAFIIERLIDLAARKTGTNPVDLRRKNFIKKFPYQTPGLSTYDCGDYEKALSTALELISFENFEERKKESERKGMLRGIGLSTWIEAAGIGPSKKLGELGSGAGLWESAQIRVNPTGSVEVLTGSHSHGQGHETTFAQLVADKFGISIDDIDIIHGDTDKVQFGMGTFGS
;
A
#
# COMPACT_ATOMS: atom_id res chain seq x y z
N ILE A 1 -11.26 -11.11 -2.92
CA ILE A 1 -10.89 -11.99 -1.79
C ILE A 1 -12.10 -12.82 -1.43
N HIS A 2 -11.88 -14.13 -1.21
CA HIS A 2 -12.88 -15.01 -0.61
C HIS A 2 -12.53 -15.25 0.85
N SER A 3 -13.53 -15.22 1.70
CA SER A 3 -13.40 -15.60 3.11
C SER A 3 -13.15 -17.10 3.24
N LYS A 4 -12.65 -17.56 4.39
CA LYS A 4 -12.35 -18.97 4.68
C LYS A 4 -13.56 -19.91 4.60
N ASP A 5 -14.77 -19.37 4.70
CA ASP A 5 -16.04 -20.08 4.48
C ASP A 5 -16.49 -20.11 3.01
N GLY A 6 -15.70 -19.55 2.09
CA GLY A 6 -15.98 -19.45 0.67
C GLY A 6 -16.84 -18.24 0.28
N SER A 7 -17.32 -17.44 1.23
CA SER A 7 -18.10 -16.25 0.92
C SER A 7 -17.23 -15.17 0.26
N GLU A 8 -17.86 -14.35 -0.59
CA GLU A 8 -17.20 -13.19 -1.18
C GLU A 8 -17.01 -12.07 -0.16
N MET A 9 -15.97 -11.27 -0.37
CA MET A 9 -15.72 -10.05 0.38
C MET A 9 -16.93 -9.12 0.31
N LYS A 10 -17.35 -8.59 1.45
CA LYS A 10 -18.48 -7.67 1.57
C LYS A 10 -18.00 -6.25 1.28
N SER A 11 -18.44 -5.68 0.16
CA SER A 11 -18.14 -4.29 -0.21
C SER A 11 -19.40 -3.44 -0.05
N GLY A 12 -19.25 -2.27 0.58
CA GLY A 12 -20.29 -1.26 0.62
C GLY A 12 -20.18 -0.31 -0.58
N LEU A 13 -21.29 0.32 -0.95
CA LEU A 13 -21.29 1.36 -1.97
C LEU A 13 -20.56 2.60 -1.43
N HIS A 14 -19.62 3.13 -2.22
CA HIS A 14 -18.93 4.38 -1.93
C HIS A 14 -19.31 5.43 -2.99
N PRO A 15 -20.35 6.24 -2.75
CA PRO A 15 -20.77 7.27 -3.70
C PRO A 15 -19.76 8.42 -3.70
N PRO A 16 -19.59 9.15 -4.82
CA PRO A 16 -18.68 10.31 -4.88
C PRO A 16 -19.03 11.45 -3.91
N LEU A 17 -20.30 11.57 -3.57
CA LEU A 17 -20.80 12.44 -2.50
C LEU A 17 -21.75 11.64 -1.62
N VAL A 18 -21.75 11.91 -0.33
CA VAL A 18 -22.65 11.27 0.64
C VAL A 18 -24.11 11.46 0.23
N VAL A 19 -24.87 10.37 0.24
CA VAL A 19 -26.31 10.38 -0.08
C VAL A 19 -27.16 10.40 1.21
N GLU A 20 -26.90 9.48 2.15
CA GLU A 20 -27.70 9.34 3.37
C GLU A 20 -26.86 9.37 4.64
N LYS A 21 -25.73 8.68 4.66
CA LYS A 21 -24.89 8.50 5.83
C LYS A 21 -23.44 8.88 5.55
N ALA A 22 -22.93 9.89 6.23
CA ALA A 22 -21.49 10.13 6.32
C ALA A 22 -20.91 9.09 7.29
N ARG A 23 -19.89 8.37 6.84
CA ARG A 23 -19.34 7.23 7.58
C ARG A 23 -18.03 7.53 8.29
N TYR A 24 -17.35 8.63 7.95
CA TYR A 24 -16.15 9.06 8.64
C TYR A 24 -15.94 10.58 8.50
N VAL A 25 -15.06 11.15 9.34
CA VAL A 25 -14.68 12.56 9.24
C VAL A 25 -13.74 12.73 8.03
N GLY A 26 -14.22 13.37 6.98
CA GLY A 26 -13.57 13.48 5.66
C GLY A 26 -14.41 12.90 4.52
N ASP A 27 -15.55 12.27 4.81
CA ASP A 27 -16.47 11.78 3.79
C ASP A 27 -17.09 12.98 3.03
N PRO A 28 -16.96 13.07 1.68
CA PRO A 28 -17.39 14.24 0.93
C PRO A 28 -18.91 14.36 0.91
N ILE A 29 -19.44 15.50 1.35
CA ILE A 29 -20.90 15.71 1.47
C ILE A 29 -21.42 16.63 0.36
N ALA A 30 -20.70 17.70 0.05
CA ALA A 30 -21.12 18.69 -0.93
C ALA A 30 -19.90 19.27 -1.67
N VAL A 31 -20.14 19.82 -2.85
CA VAL A 31 -19.14 20.55 -3.63
C VAL A 31 -19.64 21.97 -3.90
N VAL A 32 -18.76 22.94 -3.74
CA VAL A 32 -19.00 24.35 -4.08
C VAL A 32 -18.05 24.76 -5.19
N ILE A 33 -18.59 25.28 -6.27
CA ILE A 33 -17.84 25.74 -7.44
C ILE A 33 -18.00 27.25 -7.56
N ALA A 34 -16.89 27.97 -7.71
CA ALA A 34 -16.86 29.41 -7.84
C ALA A 34 -15.71 29.84 -8.76
N ASP A 35 -15.68 31.14 -9.11
CA ASP A 35 -14.66 31.70 -10.01
C ASP A 35 -13.24 31.68 -9.40
N THR A 36 -13.13 31.71 -8.06
CA THR A 36 -11.85 31.63 -7.37
C THR A 36 -11.90 30.63 -6.21
N LYS A 37 -10.73 30.08 -5.82
CA LYS A 37 -10.60 29.18 -4.68
C LYS A 37 -11.09 29.82 -3.39
N GLU A 38 -10.82 31.11 -3.17
CA GLU A 38 -11.19 31.85 -1.97
C GLU A 38 -12.71 31.98 -1.85
N ILE A 39 -13.40 32.28 -2.96
CA ILE A 39 -14.87 32.37 -2.98
C ILE A 39 -15.46 30.97 -2.75
N ALA A 40 -14.96 29.94 -3.42
CA ALA A 40 -15.41 28.57 -3.23
C ALA A 40 -15.30 28.15 -1.76
N ARG A 41 -14.15 28.37 -1.13
CA ARG A 41 -13.89 28.05 0.27
C ARG A 41 -14.82 28.81 1.22
N THR A 42 -14.87 30.14 1.11
CA THR A 42 -15.73 30.97 1.98
C THR A 42 -17.20 30.61 1.83
N THR A 43 -17.62 30.16 0.63
CA THR A 43 -19.00 29.73 0.39
C THR A 43 -19.24 28.33 0.95
N ALA A 44 -18.26 27.41 0.84
CA ALA A 44 -18.35 26.08 1.44
C ALA A 44 -18.49 26.14 2.97
N GLU A 45 -17.84 27.08 3.63
CA GLU A 45 -17.96 27.31 5.07
C GLU A 45 -19.38 27.77 5.51
N ARG A 46 -20.24 28.17 4.56
CA ARG A 46 -21.65 28.55 4.82
C ARG A 46 -22.64 27.41 4.57
N VAL A 47 -22.16 26.25 4.16
CA VAL A 47 -23.02 25.09 4.01
C VAL A 47 -23.37 24.57 5.41
N GLU A 48 -24.62 24.70 5.80
CA GLU A 48 -25.14 24.19 7.06
C GLU A 48 -25.59 22.75 6.88
N ILE A 49 -25.16 21.85 7.78
CA ILE A 49 -25.50 20.44 7.76
C ILE A 49 -26.00 20.05 9.15
N GLU A 50 -27.22 19.52 9.19
CA GLU A 50 -27.77 18.91 10.41
C GLU A 50 -27.44 17.41 10.42
N TYR A 51 -26.85 16.93 11.50
CA TYR A 51 -26.47 15.53 11.69
C TYR A 51 -27.33 14.87 12.75
N GLU A 52 -27.78 13.67 12.47
CA GLU A 52 -28.21 12.71 13.47
C GLU A 52 -27.01 11.80 13.80
N GLU A 53 -26.56 11.86 15.05
CA GLU A 53 -25.41 11.07 15.50
C GLU A 53 -25.77 9.59 15.61
N LEU A 54 -24.94 8.72 15.02
CA LEU A 54 -25.05 7.27 15.09
C LEU A 54 -23.92 6.69 15.95
N GLU A 55 -24.04 5.41 16.30
CA GLU A 55 -23.01 4.69 17.04
C GLU A 55 -21.67 4.70 16.28
N VAL A 56 -20.58 4.95 17.00
CA VAL A 56 -19.21 4.97 16.43
C VAL A 56 -18.58 3.58 16.50
N ILE A 57 -18.17 3.06 15.34
CA ILE A 57 -17.54 1.77 15.18
C ILE A 57 -16.02 1.96 15.03
N THR A 58 -15.26 1.25 15.87
CA THR A 58 -13.79 1.28 15.92
C THR A 58 -13.24 -0.14 15.93
N LEU A 59 -11.90 -0.29 15.84
CA LEU A 59 -11.25 -1.60 16.02
C LEU A 59 -11.49 -2.25 17.39
N ARG A 60 -12.00 -1.51 18.38
CA ARG A 60 -12.23 -2.01 19.73
C ARG A 60 -13.64 -2.54 19.97
N ASN A 61 -14.61 -2.11 19.17
CA ASN A 61 -16.01 -2.44 19.37
C ASN A 61 -16.72 -2.91 18.08
N PHE A 62 -16.00 -3.17 17.01
CA PHE A 62 -16.62 -3.54 15.73
C PHE A 62 -17.51 -4.79 15.80
N ASP A 63 -17.17 -5.74 16.67
CA ASP A 63 -17.88 -7.00 16.89
C ASP A 63 -18.91 -6.95 18.03
N GLN A 64 -19.02 -5.81 18.71
CA GLN A 64 -19.97 -5.58 19.82
C GLN A 64 -21.05 -4.56 19.48
N SER A 65 -20.89 -3.86 18.36
CA SER A 65 -21.85 -2.86 17.89
C SER A 65 -23.15 -3.54 17.44
N GLU A 66 -24.29 -2.96 17.84
CA GLU A 66 -25.61 -3.38 17.38
C GLU A 66 -25.90 -2.92 15.95
N THR A 67 -25.08 -2.02 15.40
CA THR A 67 -25.22 -1.46 14.05
C THR A 67 -24.09 -1.90 13.14
N ASN A 68 -24.41 -2.07 11.86
CA ASN A 68 -23.43 -2.31 10.82
C ASN A 68 -23.15 -1.05 10.01
N LEU A 69 -21.89 -0.77 9.71
CA LEU A 69 -21.52 0.37 8.87
C LEU A 69 -22.08 0.21 7.44
N HIS A 70 -22.13 -1.05 6.97
CA HIS A 70 -22.75 -1.45 5.72
C HIS A 70 -23.70 -2.63 5.99
N ASP A 71 -24.91 -2.57 5.44
CA ASP A 71 -25.99 -3.53 5.71
C ASP A 71 -25.62 -4.98 5.34
N ASN A 72 -24.69 -5.16 4.38
CA ASN A 72 -24.22 -6.48 3.93
C ASN A 72 -23.00 -7.00 4.69
N ALA A 73 -22.46 -6.24 5.67
CA ALA A 73 -21.28 -6.59 6.45
C ALA A 73 -21.64 -6.85 7.92
N GLU A 74 -22.19 -8.03 8.21
CA GLU A 74 -22.53 -8.44 9.56
C GLU A 74 -21.33 -8.34 10.51
N ASN A 75 -21.54 -7.80 11.72
CA ASN A 75 -20.51 -7.52 12.72
C ASN A 75 -19.37 -6.64 12.16
N ASN A 76 -19.67 -5.82 11.15
CA ASN A 76 -18.70 -4.97 10.47
C ASN A 76 -17.51 -5.71 9.83
N ILE A 77 -17.67 -7.00 9.50
CA ILE A 77 -16.63 -7.82 8.90
C ILE A 77 -16.76 -7.74 7.37
N ALA A 78 -15.71 -7.20 6.73
CA ALA A 78 -15.59 -7.17 5.28
C ALA A 78 -15.16 -8.53 4.70
N PHE A 79 -14.23 -9.21 5.38
CA PHE A 79 -13.76 -10.54 5.03
C PHE A 79 -13.06 -11.21 6.22
N ASP A 80 -13.04 -12.55 6.22
CA ASP A 80 -12.29 -13.40 7.15
C ASP A 80 -11.48 -14.42 6.34
N TRP A 81 -10.19 -14.18 6.16
CA TRP A 81 -9.31 -14.87 5.22
C TRP A 81 -8.19 -15.60 5.96
N GLU A 82 -7.71 -16.70 5.38
CA GLU A 82 -6.61 -17.47 5.96
C GLU A 82 -5.63 -17.99 4.91
N LEU A 83 -4.41 -18.28 5.33
CA LEU A 83 -3.36 -18.91 4.53
C LEU A 83 -2.43 -19.73 5.39
N GLY A 84 -2.00 -20.88 4.86
CA GLY A 84 -1.03 -21.75 5.50
C GLY A 84 -1.65 -23.03 6.06
N ASP A 85 -0.92 -23.71 6.97
CA ASP A 85 -1.32 -25.00 7.52
C ASP A 85 -1.46 -24.93 9.05
N SER A 86 -2.72 -24.85 9.51
CA SER A 86 -3.05 -24.76 10.95
C SER A 86 -2.66 -26.03 11.72
N ASN A 87 -2.73 -27.21 11.08
CA ASN A 87 -2.36 -28.48 11.72
C ASN A 87 -0.85 -28.56 11.92
N ALA A 88 -0.06 -28.24 10.89
CA ALA A 88 1.40 -28.20 11.00
C ALA A 88 1.89 -27.22 12.07
N VAL A 89 1.24 -26.06 12.20
CA VAL A 89 1.55 -25.07 13.25
C VAL A 89 1.14 -25.58 14.63
N THR A 90 0.00 -26.26 14.77
CA THR A 90 -0.42 -26.88 16.03
C THR A 90 0.56 -27.96 16.48
N GLU A 91 1.04 -28.78 15.56
CA GLU A 91 2.09 -29.76 15.85
C GLU A 91 3.43 -29.14 16.25
N ALA A 92 3.82 -28.04 15.57
CA ALA A 92 5.02 -27.27 15.91
C ALA A 92 4.92 -26.69 17.33
N ALA A 93 3.75 -26.14 17.69
CA ALA A 93 3.46 -25.62 19.03
C ALA A 93 3.60 -26.71 20.10
N ALA A 94 3.02 -27.89 19.87
CA ALA A 94 3.04 -29.02 20.82
C ALA A 94 4.46 -29.57 21.09
N ARG A 95 5.38 -29.42 20.11
CA ARG A 95 6.77 -29.89 20.21
C ARG A 95 7.77 -28.79 20.58
N SER A 96 7.31 -27.55 20.69
CA SER A 96 8.20 -26.41 20.93
C SER A 96 8.77 -26.38 22.35
N ALA A 97 10.06 -26.08 22.48
CA ALA A 97 10.69 -25.79 23.75
C ALA A 97 10.40 -24.33 24.22
N TYR A 98 10.20 -23.44 23.29
CA TYR A 98 9.89 -22.03 23.57
C TYR A 98 8.71 -21.59 22.72
N GLN A 99 7.74 -20.96 23.38
CA GLN A 99 6.60 -20.27 22.77
C GLN A 99 6.73 -18.77 23.07
N ILE A 100 6.73 -17.96 22.03
CA ILE A 100 7.00 -16.52 22.09
C ILE A 100 5.73 -15.77 21.63
N PRO A 101 4.83 -15.40 22.55
CA PRO A 101 3.65 -14.62 22.20
C PRO A 101 4.01 -13.15 21.98
N LEU A 102 3.30 -12.53 21.04
CA LEU A 102 3.36 -11.11 20.72
C LEU A 102 1.95 -10.57 20.49
N SER A 103 1.60 -9.50 21.19
CA SER A 103 0.47 -8.64 20.84
C SER A 103 1.02 -7.33 20.32
N LEU A 104 0.63 -6.92 19.12
CA LEU A 104 1.20 -5.81 18.40
C LEU A 104 0.11 -4.94 17.81
N TYR A 105 0.20 -3.63 18.03
CA TYR A 105 -0.55 -2.64 17.27
C TYR A 105 0.36 -1.94 16.27
N ASN A 106 0.12 -2.16 14.99
CA ASN A 106 0.74 -1.41 13.92
C ASN A 106 -0.13 -0.18 13.65
N ASN A 107 0.27 0.96 14.21
CA ASN A 107 -0.56 2.15 14.22
C ASN A 107 -0.81 2.71 12.82
N ARG A 108 -1.95 3.37 12.67
CA ARG A 108 -2.34 4.09 11.46
C ARG A 108 -1.32 5.16 11.09
N LEU A 109 -1.02 5.27 9.80
CA LEU A 109 -0.14 6.29 9.22
C LEU A 109 -0.86 7.00 8.06
N ALA A 110 -0.76 8.31 8.03
CA ALA A 110 -1.19 9.10 6.87
C ALA A 110 0.01 9.31 5.94
N PRO A 111 -0.06 8.91 4.67
CA PRO A 111 0.92 9.31 3.67
C PRO A 111 0.94 10.82 3.57
N ASN A 112 2.12 11.42 3.61
CA ASN A 112 2.25 12.87 3.67
C ASN A 112 3.21 13.37 2.59
N ALA A 113 2.79 13.22 1.33
CA ALA A 113 3.50 13.80 0.20
C ALA A 113 3.56 15.33 0.32
N MET A 114 4.67 15.95 -0.12
CA MET A 114 4.81 17.41 -0.09
C MET A 114 3.71 18.09 -0.92
N GLU A 115 3.41 17.56 -2.10
CA GLU A 115 2.26 17.93 -2.88
C GLU A 115 1.03 17.17 -2.40
N THR A 116 -0.03 17.90 -2.04
CA THR A 116 -1.36 17.32 -1.76
C THR A 116 -2.02 16.82 -3.06
N ARG A 117 -3.10 16.06 -2.96
CA ARG A 117 -3.89 15.69 -4.15
C ARG A 117 -4.43 16.95 -4.83
N CYS A 118 -4.38 16.97 -6.14
CA CYS A 118 -4.88 18.08 -6.95
C CYS A 118 -5.26 17.58 -8.35
N LEU A 119 -6.18 18.30 -8.97
CA LEU A 119 -6.57 18.04 -10.34
C LEU A 119 -7.12 19.30 -11.01
N ASN A 120 -7.10 19.27 -12.34
CA ASN A 120 -7.78 20.22 -13.21
C ASN A 120 -8.52 19.41 -14.28
N ALA A 121 -9.85 19.43 -14.26
CA ALA A 121 -10.70 18.71 -15.19
C ALA A 121 -11.34 19.68 -16.18
N ALA A 122 -11.25 19.39 -17.47
CA ALA A 122 -11.85 20.16 -18.54
C ALA A 122 -12.68 19.26 -19.45
N TYR A 123 -13.83 19.77 -19.89
CA TYR A 123 -14.67 19.15 -20.92
C TYR A 123 -14.72 20.05 -22.16
N ASP A 124 -14.43 19.46 -23.32
CA ASP A 124 -14.60 20.12 -24.63
C ASP A 124 -15.87 19.58 -25.30
N ASP A 125 -16.85 20.46 -25.49
CA ASP A 125 -18.16 20.13 -26.05
C ASP A 125 -18.11 19.85 -27.58
N ARG A 126 -17.09 20.33 -28.29
CA ARG A 126 -16.93 20.10 -29.72
C ARG A 126 -16.48 18.68 -30.02
N ASP A 127 -15.59 18.15 -29.21
CA ASP A 127 -15.05 16.79 -29.37
C ASP A 127 -15.73 15.78 -28.44
N ASP A 128 -16.67 16.24 -27.57
CA ASP A 128 -17.29 15.47 -26.48
C ASP A 128 -16.23 14.72 -25.67
N ARG A 129 -15.22 15.45 -25.16
CA ARG A 129 -14.02 14.87 -24.58
C ARG A 129 -13.65 15.53 -23.27
N PHE A 130 -13.21 14.68 -22.31
CA PHE A 130 -12.64 15.10 -21.05
C PHE A 130 -11.11 15.04 -21.08
N THR A 131 -10.47 16.04 -20.47
CA THR A 131 -9.04 16.06 -20.18
C THR A 131 -8.84 16.38 -18.71
N LEU A 132 -8.13 15.50 -18.00
CA LEU A 132 -7.81 15.63 -16.58
C LEU A 132 -6.29 15.76 -16.43
N TYR A 133 -5.83 16.89 -15.87
CA TYR A 133 -4.47 17.03 -15.35
C TYR A 133 -4.51 16.72 -13.86
N ILE A 134 -3.75 15.76 -13.38
CA ILE A 134 -3.89 15.21 -12.03
C ILE A 134 -2.56 14.73 -11.44
N ALA A 135 -2.38 14.92 -10.14
CA ALA A 135 -1.32 14.25 -9.39
C ALA A 135 -1.75 12.83 -9.04
N SER A 136 -1.45 11.85 -9.90
CA SER A 136 -1.84 10.45 -9.76
C SER A 136 -0.66 9.50 -9.97
N GLN A 137 -0.68 8.34 -9.33
CA GLN A 137 0.23 7.22 -9.57
C GLN A 137 -0.30 6.24 -10.61
N ASN A 138 -1.56 6.41 -11.06
CA ASN A 138 -2.26 5.43 -11.89
C ASN A 138 -3.20 6.08 -12.92
N PRO A 139 -2.67 6.84 -13.89
CA PRO A 139 -3.50 7.58 -14.86
C PRO A 139 -4.38 6.67 -15.73
N HIS A 140 -3.87 5.52 -16.18
CA HIS A 140 -4.65 4.57 -16.98
C HIS A 140 -5.75 3.88 -16.16
N GLY A 141 -5.46 3.52 -14.89
CA GLY A 141 -6.47 2.96 -13.99
C GLY A 141 -7.59 3.95 -13.69
N LEU A 142 -7.25 5.23 -13.49
CA LEU A 142 -8.26 6.28 -13.33
C LEU A 142 -9.13 6.41 -14.60
N ARG A 143 -8.53 6.44 -15.79
CA ARG A 143 -9.28 6.47 -17.06
C ARG A 143 -10.26 5.30 -17.17
N MET A 144 -9.81 4.07 -16.84
CA MET A 144 -10.67 2.88 -16.82
C MET A 144 -11.82 3.01 -15.81
N THR A 145 -11.54 3.51 -14.60
CA THR A 145 -12.57 3.69 -13.57
C THR A 145 -13.63 4.71 -13.99
N LEU A 146 -13.22 5.86 -14.50
CA LEU A 146 -14.14 6.89 -14.99
C LEU A 146 -15.01 6.39 -16.14
N SER A 147 -14.47 5.52 -17.00
CA SER A 147 -15.22 4.94 -18.12
C SER A 147 -16.09 3.75 -17.71
N ALA A 148 -15.47 2.69 -17.18
CA ALA A 148 -16.14 1.40 -17.01
C ALA A 148 -16.96 1.29 -15.72
N VAL A 149 -16.55 1.99 -14.64
CA VAL A 149 -17.23 1.92 -13.35
C VAL A 149 -18.21 3.06 -13.17
N ILE A 150 -17.75 4.29 -13.42
CA ILE A 150 -18.57 5.50 -13.26
C ILE A 150 -19.48 5.74 -14.48
N GLY A 151 -19.05 5.32 -15.67
CA GLY A 151 -19.81 5.55 -16.91
C GLY A 151 -19.83 7.03 -17.35
N LEU A 152 -18.80 7.81 -16.99
CA LEU A 152 -18.73 9.24 -17.31
C LEU A 152 -18.65 9.48 -18.81
N ALA A 153 -17.82 8.72 -19.52
CA ALA A 153 -17.67 8.72 -20.97
C ALA A 153 -16.96 7.45 -21.44
N PRO A 154 -17.05 7.09 -22.74
CA PRO A 154 -16.22 6.03 -23.31
C PRO A 154 -14.72 6.32 -23.14
N GLU A 155 -13.92 5.29 -22.93
CA GLU A 155 -12.50 5.43 -22.59
C GLU A 155 -11.71 6.33 -23.56
N HIS A 156 -11.97 6.22 -24.88
CA HIS A 156 -11.31 7.05 -25.90
C HIS A 156 -11.70 8.55 -25.86
N LYS A 157 -12.73 8.89 -25.08
CA LYS A 157 -13.16 10.29 -24.80
C LYS A 157 -12.57 10.85 -23.50
N LEU A 158 -11.73 10.07 -22.82
CA LEU A 158 -11.08 10.42 -21.57
C LEU A 158 -9.57 10.46 -21.75
N ARG A 159 -8.95 11.60 -21.47
CA ARG A 159 -7.51 11.77 -21.39
C ARG A 159 -7.11 12.13 -19.98
N VAL A 160 -6.19 11.37 -19.41
CA VAL A 160 -5.61 11.63 -18.09
C VAL A 160 -4.12 11.93 -18.25
N ILE A 161 -3.68 13.02 -17.67
CA ILE A 161 -2.32 13.52 -17.75
C ILE A 161 -1.78 13.68 -16.34
N SER A 162 -0.70 12.96 -16.03
CA SER A 162 -0.02 12.97 -14.76
C SER A 162 1.49 12.99 -15.03
N GLU A 163 2.04 14.17 -15.30
CA GLU A 163 3.46 14.33 -15.66
C GLU A 163 4.32 14.38 -14.39
N ASP A 164 4.43 15.56 -13.78
CA ASP A 164 5.22 15.75 -12.56
C ASP A 164 4.36 15.58 -11.31
N VAL A 165 4.71 14.61 -10.46
CA VAL A 165 3.99 14.33 -9.21
C VAL A 165 4.89 14.54 -8.02
N GLY A 166 4.49 15.41 -7.10
CA GLY A 166 5.24 15.79 -5.90
C GLY A 166 5.19 14.78 -4.75
N GLY A 167 5.39 13.50 -5.08
CA GLY A 167 5.32 12.34 -4.19
C GLY A 167 3.93 11.72 -4.16
N GLY A 168 3.88 10.40 -4.08
CA GLY A 168 2.64 9.62 -3.97
C GLY A 168 2.63 8.70 -2.76
N PHE A 169 3.67 7.88 -2.60
CA PHE A 169 3.88 6.94 -1.50
C PHE A 169 2.74 5.92 -1.29
N GLY A 170 1.89 5.74 -2.32
CA GLY A 170 0.71 4.90 -2.32
C GLY A 170 -0.61 5.68 -2.33
N SER A 171 -0.72 6.83 -1.65
CA SER A 171 -1.99 7.55 -1.50
C SER A 171 -2.57 8.11 -2.80
N LYS A 172 -1.77 8.27 -3.84
CA LYS A 172 -2.22 8.77 -5.16
C LYS A 172 -2.44 7.64 -6.19
N ALA A 173 -2.42 6.36 -5.75
CA ALA A 173 -2.66 5.20 -6.61
C ALA A 173 -4.16 4.86 -6.76
N PHE A 174 -5.00 5.37 -5.88
CA PHE A 174 -6.42 5.05 -5.79
C PHE A 174 -7.26 6.09 -6.49
N ASN A 175 -8.56 5.79 -6.67
CA ASN A 175 -9.52 6.73 -7.19
C ASN A 175 -10.25 7.44 -6.03
N TYR A 176 -10.43 8.73 -6.17
CA TYR A 176 -11.08 9.58 -5.16
C TYR A 176 -12.31 10.27 -5.71
N SER A 177 -13.20 10.67 -4.82
CA SER A 177 -14.46 11.33 -5.13
C SER A 177 -14.27 12.61 -5.94
N GLU A 178 -13.24 13.39 -5.63
CA GLU A 178 -12.98 14.68 -6.28
C GLU A 178 -12.65 14.51 -7.77
N GLU A 179 -12.08 13.41 -8.18
CA GLU A 179 -11.78 13.09 -9.57
C GLU A 179 -13.06 12.95 -10.40
N VAL A 180 -14.03 12.24 -9.83
CA VAL A 180 -15.34 12.03 -10.44
C VAL A 180 -16.15 13.33 -10.47
N VAL A 181 -16.21 14.01 -9.30
CA VAL A 181 -17.02 15.22 -9.12
C VAL A 181 -16.51 16.37 -9.99
N CYS A 182 -15.19 16.62 -10.04
CA CYS A 182 -14.63 17.70 -10.86
C CYS A 182 -14.76 17.40 -12.37
N ALA A 183 -14.59 16.16 -12.80
CA ALA A 183 -14.80 15.79 -14.19
C ALA A 183 -16.26 16.00 -14.61
N TRP A 184 -17.21 15.48 -13.83
CA TRP A 184 -18.65 15.69 -14.07
C TRP A 184 -19.01 17.17 -14.06
N ALA A 185 -18.54 17.93 -13.06
CA ALA A 185 -18.84 19.35 -12.91
C ALA A 185 -18.30 20.19 -14.07
N SER A 186 -17.14 19.83 -14.65
CA SER A 186 -16.59 20.55 -15.80
C SER A 186 -17.53 20.53 -17.01
N LYS A 187 -18.24 19.43 -17.20
CA LYS A 187 -19.28 19.30 -18.25
C LYS A 187 -20.54 20.12 -17.91
N VAL A 188 -21.00 20.01 -16.67
CA VAL A 188 -22.24 20.71 -16.23
C VAL A 188 -22.06 22.22 -16.24
N VAL A 189 -20.94 22.73 -15.79
CA VAL A 189 -20.64 24.18 -15.73
C VAL A 189 -20.17 24.72 -17.08
N GLY A 190 -19.68 23.85 -17.97
CA GLY A 190 -19.11 24.23 -19.27
C GLY A 190 -17.77 25.00 -19.14
N ARG A 191 -17.04 24.80 -18.05
CA ARG A 191 -15.75 25.46 -17.76
C ARG A 191 -14.80 24.45 -17.07
N PRO A 192 -13.47 24.60 -17.23
CA PRO A 192 -12.51 23.83 -16.48
C PRO A 192 -12.69 24.00 -14.96
N ILE A 193 -12.61 22.91 -14.23
CA ILE A 193 -12.70 22.85 -12.77
C ILE A 193 -11.35 22.48 -12.20
N LYS A 194 -10.81 23.33 -11.34
CA LYS A 194 -9.56 23.09 -10.61
C LYS A 194 -9.84 22.87 -9.14
N TRP A 195 -9.29 21.79 -8.59
CA TRP A 195 -9.33 21.48 -7.17
C TRP A 195 -7.93 21.18 -6.64
N THR A 196 -7.66 21.57 -5.40
CA THR A 196 -6.42 21.26 -4.68
C THR A 196 -6.74 21.11 -3.21
N ALA A 197 -6.44 19.96 -2.64
CA ALA A 197 -6.64 19.68 -1.23
C ALA A 197 -5.79 20.61 -0.35
N ASP A 198 -6.36 21.10 0.72
CA ASP A 198 -5.58 21.65 1.83
C ASP A 198 -4.90 20.53 2.60
N ARG A 199 -3.80 20.82 3.32
CA ARG A 199 -3.08 19.80 4.08
C ARG A 199 -3.96 19.15 5.16
N SER A 200 -4.80 19.91 5.83
CA SER A 200 -5.72 19.40 6.83
C SER A 200 -6.78 18.49 6.22
N GLU A 201 -7.29 18.85 5.04
CA GLU A 201 -8.22 18.02 4.26
C GLU A 201 -7.53 16.71 3.85
N ALA A 202 -6.31 16.75 3.34
CA ALA A 202 -5.55 15.56 2.95
C ALA A 202 -5.38 14.56 4.12
N PHE A 203 -5.15 15.04 5.34
CA PHE A 203 -5.09 14.16 6.53
C PHE A 203 -6.42 13.47 6.87
N LEU A 204 -7.54 14.01 6.44
CA LEU A 204 -8.86 13.46 6.69
C LEU A 204 -9.37 12.57 5.57
N THR A 205 -9.03 12.90 4.31
CA THR A 205 -9.64 12.31 3.11
C THR A 205 -8.74 11.33 2.38
N ASP A 206 -7.41 11.48 2.45
CA ASP A 206 -6.50 10.54 1.79
C ASP A 206 -6.59 9.16 2.43
N ALA A 207 -6.43 8.11 1.63
CA ALA A 207 -6.31 6.76 2.17
C ALA A 207 -5.07 6.66 3.07
N HIS A 208 -5.28 6.12 4.27
CA HIS A 208 -4.21 5.88 5.24
C HIS A 208 -3.55 4.51 5.03
N GLY A 209 -2.46 4.23 5.74
CA GLY A 209 -1.80 2.94 5.75
C GLY A 209 -1.79 2.28 7.11
N ARG A 210 -1.47 0.99 7.17
CA ARG A 210 -1.31 0.18 8.38
C ARG A 210 -2.63 -0.03 9.14
N ASP A 211 -2.69 0.33 10.43
CA ASP A 211 -3.85 0.22 11.32
C ASP A 211 -4.32 -1.23 11.54
N GLN A 212 -3.44 -2.03 12.11
CA GLN A 212 -3.66 -3.46 12.31
C GLN A 212 -3.33 -3.88 13.74
N LEU A 213 -4.19 -4.73 14.31
CA LEU A 213 -3.91 -5.48 15.54
C LEU A 213 -3.43 -6.88 15.14
N ALA A 214 -2.25 -7.28 15.60
CA ALA A 214 -1.72 -8.60 15.36
C ALA A 214 -1.49 -9.34 16.68
N GLN A 215 -2.01 -10.56 16.75
CA GLN A 215 -1.66 -11.58 17.76
C GLN A 215 -0.81 -12.61 17.06
N ALA A 216 0.42 -12.78 17.52
CA ALA A 216 1.35 -13.69 16.87
C ALA A 216 2.07 -14.56 17.89
N GLU A 217 2.46 -15.77 17.50
CA GLU A 217 3.19 -16.69 18.34
C GLU A 217 4.24 -17.43 17.51
N LEU A 218 5.51 -17.33 17.96
CA LEU A 218 6.64 -17.98 17.31
C LEU A 218 7.07 -19.19 18.17
N TYR A 219 7.28 -20.32 17.52
CA TYR A 219 7.67 -21.58 18.14
C TYR A 219 9.12 -21.93 17.82
N LEU A 220 9.91 -22.27 18.85
CA LEU A 220 11.30 -22.70 18.69
C LEU A 220 11.55 -24.03 19.42
N ASP A 221 12.46 -24.84 18.87
CA ASP A 221 12.98 -26.05 19.53
C ASP A 221 14.02 -25.71 20.61
N GLU A 222 14.58 -26.78 21.26
CA GLU A 222 15.63 -26.66 22.28
C GLU A 222 16.89 -25.98 21.73
N ASP A 223 17.20 -26.21 20.47
CA ASP A 223 18.32 -25.60 19.75
C ASP A 223 18.04 -24.15 19.31
N LYS A 224 16.85 -23.61 19.59
CA LYS A 224 16.41 -22.26 19.20
C LYS A 224 16.26 -22.08 17.68
N LYS A 225 15.97 -23.18 16.97
CA LYS A 225 15.51 -23.12 15.58
C LYS A 225 14.01 -22.88 15.56
N ILE A 226 13.58 -22.06 14.62
CA ILE A 226 12.17 -21.78 14.44
C ILE A 226 11.50 -23.02 13.85
N THR A 227 10.41 -23.45 14.45
CA THR A 227 9.62 -24.62 14.06
C THR A 227 8.25 -24.23 13.49
N GLY A 228 7.71 -23.07 13.89
CA GLY A 228 6.43 -22.60 13.39
C GLY A 228 6.11 -21.15 13.77
N LEU A 229 5.13 -20.59 13.06
CA LEU A 229 4.62 -19.24 13.28
C LEU A 229 3.10 -19.23 13.10
N LYS A 230 2.38 -18.72 14.11
CA LYS A 230 0.95 -18.42 14.05
C LYS A 230 0.73 -16.92 14.09
N VAL A 231 -0.14 -16.39 13.24
CA VAL A 231 -0.49 -14.97 13.22
C VAL A 231 -2.00 -14.81 13.03
N SER A 232 -2.62 -13.95 13.84
CA SER A 232 -4.00 -13.50 13.67
C SER A 232 -4.00 -11.97 13.56
N ILE A 233 -4.54 -11.44 12.46
CA ILE A 233 -4.55 -10.01 12.17
C ILE A 233 -5.99 -9.52 12.11
N THR A 234 -6.31 -8.47 12.88
CA THR A 234 -7.51 -7.66 12.67
C THR A 234 -7.07 -6.38 11.97
N ALA A 235 -7.46 -6.23 10.72
CA ALA A 235 -7.06 -5.11 9.87
C ALA A 235 -8.22 -4.12 9.69
N ASN A 236 -7.97 -2.86 10.00
CA ASN A 236 -8.93 -1.79 9.76
C ASN A 236 -9.01 -1.47 8.26
N MET A 237 -10.20 -1.55 7.69
CA MET A 237 -10.44 -1.16 6.29
C MET A 237 -10.92 0.30 6.18
N GLY A 238 -11.20 0.95 7.31
CA GLY A 238 -11.87 2.24 7.33
C GLY A 238 -13.35 2.14 7.01
N ALA A 239 -13.94 3.23 6.59
CA ALA A 239 -15.37 3.31 6.31
C ALA A 239 -15.77 2.64 4.99
N TYR A 240 -14.84 2.51 4.07
CA TYR A 240 -15.04 1.90 2.75
C TYR A 240 -13.81 1.08 2.34
N LEU A 241 -14.01 0.04 1.55
CA LEU A 241 -12.91 -0.65 0.90
C LEU A 241 -12.29 0.26 -0.17
N SER A 242 -11.02 0.53 -0.03
CA SER A 242 -10.23 1.17 -1.07
C SER A 242 -9.70 0.13 -2.06
N THR A 243 -9.11 0.57 -3.16
CA THR A 243 -8.76 -0.24 -4.34
C THR A 243 -7.94 -1.50 -4.01
N PHE A 244 -6.91 -1.37 -3.16
CA PHE A 244 -6.02 -2.47 -2.78
C PHE A 244 -6.07 -2.80 -1.29
N GLY A 245 -6.92 -2.12 -0.52
CA GLY A 245 -6.96 -2.20 0.95
C GLY A 245 -7.03 -3.62 1.49
N SER A 246 -7.85 -4.48 0.90
CA SER A 246 -8.00 -5.88 1.31
C SER A 246 -6.77 -6.75 0.99
N LEU A 247 -5.98 -6.40 -0.05
CA LEU A 247 -4.79 -7.14 -0.45
C LEU A 247 -3.60 -6.87 0.49
N ILE A 248 -3.56 -5.70 1.14
CA ILE A 248 -2.43 -5.29 1.96
C ILE A 248 -2.21 -6.23 3.15
N PRO A 249 -3.20 -6.49 4.03
CA PRO A 249 -3.00 -7.38 5.16
C PRO A 249 -2.98 -8.87 4.78
N THR A 250 -3.45 -9.24 3.60
CA THR A 250 -3.54 -10.62 3.11
C THR A 250 -2.37 -10.98 2.20
N TYR A 251 -2.54 -10.93 0.90
CA TYR A 251 -1.55 -11.38 -0.10
C TYR A 251 -0.26 -10.57 -0.15
N MET A 252 -0.24 -9.33 0.37
CA MET A 252 0.98 -8.51 0.41
C MET A 252 1.76 -8.66 1.73
N CYS A 253 1.11 -9.13 2.80
CA CYS A 253 1.70 -9.30 4.12
C CYS A 253 2.05 -10.78 4.39
N VAL A 254 1.05 -11.66 4.38
CA VAL A 254 1.18 -13.05 4.86
C VAL A 254 2.24 -13.85 4.11
N PRO A 255 2.38 -13.80 2.78
CA PRO A 255 3.43 -14.53 2.06
C PRO A 255 4.87 -14.14 2.46
N LEU A 256 5.06 -12.99 3.11
CA LEU A 256 6.36 -12.49 3.54
C LEU A 256 6.62 -12.61 5.06
N LEU A 257 5.71 -13.23 5.81
CA LEU A 257 5.88 -13.48 7.25
C LEU A 257 7.10 -14.35 7.59
N SER A 258 7.62 -15.15 6.63
CA SER A 258 8.88 -15.86 6.82
C SER A 258 10.08 -14.91 7.01
N GLY A 259 10.01 -13.67 6.51
CA GLY A 259 11.16 -12.78 6.48
C GLY A 259 12.36 -13.48 5.82
N GLN A 260 13.53 -13.36 6.41
CA GLN A 260 14.77 -14.03 5.94
C GLN A 260 14.99 -15.42 6.58
N TYR A 261 13.98 -15.96 7.29
CA TYR A 261 14.15 -17.11 8.16
C TYR A 261 13.55 -18.40 7.58
N VAL A 262 14.18 -19.51 7.92
CA VAL A 262 13.60 -20.84 7.73
C VAL A 262 12.50 -21.04 8.76
N ILE A 263 11.25 -21.00 8.32
CA ILE A 263 10.06 -21.29 9.14
C ILE A 263 9.31 -22.43 8.47
N PRO A 264 9.33 -23.65 9.00
CA PRO A 264 8.74 -24.81 8.32
C PRO A 264 7.22 -24.80 8.24
N ALA A 265 6.55 -24.20 9.23
CA ALA A 265 5.10 -24.14 9.31
C ALA A 265 4.64 -22.71 9.61
N ILE A 266 3.73 -22.19 8.78
CA ILE A 266 3.08 -20.88 8.97
C ILE A 266 1.58 -21.07 8.81
N TYR A 267 0.84 -20.44 9.72
CA TYR A 267 -0.59 -20.25 9.57
C TYR A 267 -0.94 -18.83 9.96
N ALA A 268 -1.67 -18.15 9.09
CA ALA A 268 -2.15 -16.81 9.35
C ALA A 268 -3.61 -16.67 8.98
N GLU A 269 -4.36 -15.99 9.83
CA GLU A 269 -5.73 -15.54 9.58
C GLU A 269 -5.82 -14.03 9.62
N VAL A 270 -6.64 -13.45 8.75
CA VAL A 270 -6.81 -12.01 8.61
C VAL A 270 -8.28 -11.67 8.54
N LYS A 271 -8.72 -10.86 9.48
CA LYS A 271 -10.07 -10.30 9.51
C LYS A 271 -10.03 -8.83 9.11
N GLY A 272 -10.62 -8.48 7.97
CA GLY A 272 -10.81 -7.10 7.55
C GLY A 272 -12.10 -6.53 8.12
N VAL A 273 -12.02 -5.39 8.81
CA VAL A 273 -13.18 -4.83 9.52
C VAL A 273 -13.42 -3.37 9.13
N TYR A 274 -14.68 -3.00 9.05
CA TYR A 274 -15.12 -1.63 8.83
C TYR A 274 -15.13 -0.83 10.12
N THR A 275 -14.72 0.44 10.03
CA THR A 275 -14.78 1.41 11.14
C THR A 275 -15.09 2.80 10.61
N ASN A 276 -15.52 3.72 11.48
CA ASN A 276 -15.80 5.12 11.14
C ASN A 276 -14.52 5.95 10.99
N THR A 277 -13.60 5.49 10.14
CA THR A 277 -12.33 6.19 9.84
C THR A 277 -12.07 6.27 8.34
N SER A 278 -11.15 7.15 7.91
CA SER A 278 -10.71 7.16 6.50
C SER A 278 -10.37 5.75 6.02
N PRO A 279 -10.60 5.41 4.76
CA PRO A 279 -10.18 4.15 4.18
C PRO A 279 -8.69 3.85 4.43
N VAL A 280 -8.36 2.57 4.58
CA VAL A 280 -6.97 2.11 4.70
C VAL A 280 -6.58 1.39 3.42
N ASP A 281 -5.42 1.75 2.87
CA ASP A 281 -4.91 1.13 1.66
C ASP A 281 -3.37 1.10 1.66
N ALA A 282 -2.76 0.93 0.50
CA ALA A 282 -1.33 0.85 0.36
C ALA A 282 -0.62 2.15 0.79
N TYR A 283 0.33 1.99 1.69
CA TYR A 283 1.32 2.99 2.01
C TYR A 283 2.70 2.36 1.87
N ARG A 284 3.68 3.10 1.39
CA ARG A 284 5.07 2.70 1.08
C ARG A 284 5.47 1.36 1.71
N GLY A 285 5.69 0.32 0.87
CA GLY A 285 5.95 -1.06 1.28
C GLY A 285 4.72 -1.98 1.31
N ALA A 286 3.51 -1.47 1.65
CA ALA A 286 2.21 -2.14 1.47
C ALA A 286 2.22 -3.64 1.83
N GLY A 287 2.06 -3.97 3.10
CA GLY A 287 2.08 -5.36 3.62
C GLY A 287 3.46 -5.88 4.00
N ARG A 288 4.53 -5.51 3.27
CA ARG A 288 5.90 -5.94 3.56
C ARG A 288 6.41 -5.37 4.89
N PRO A 289 6.24 -4.07 5.20
CA PRO A 289 6.61 -3.53 6.51
C PRO A 289 5.81 -4.15 7.67
N GLU A 290 4.54 -4.47 7.44
CA GLU A 290 3.69 -5.11 8.44
C GLU A 290 4.22 -6.52 8.77
N ALA A 291 4.55 -7.31 7.75
CA ALA A 291 5.17 -8.63 7.92
C ALA A 291 6.52 -8.53 8.63
N ALA A 292 7.40 -7.63 8.17
CA ALA A 292 8.71 -7.42 8.78
C ALA A 292 8.60 -6.99 10.25
N PHE A 293 7.64 -6.12 10.58
CA PHE A 293 7.43 -5.68 11.96
C PHE A 293 7.00 -6.83 12.86
N ILE A 294 6.09 -7.70 12.41
CA ILE A 294 5.65 -8.86 13.18
C ILE A 294 6.83 -9.83 13.44
N ILE A 295 7.51 -10.28 12.38
CA ILE A 295 8.55 -11.30 12.52
C ILE A 295 9.78 -10.77 13.27
N GLU A 296 10.25 -9.56 12.99
CA GLU A 296 11.45 -9.01 13.63
C GLU A 296 11.24 -8.71 15.12
N ARG A 297 10.02 -8.29 15.51
CA ARG A 297 9.65 -8.14 16.93
C ARG A 297 9.61 -9.50 17.64
N LEU A 298 9.09 -10.53 16.99
CA LEU A 298 9.10 -11.89 17.53
C LEU A 298 10.52 -12.43 17.72
N ILE A 299 11.42 -12.22 16.76
CA ILE A 299 12.82 -12.61 16.85
C ILE A 299 13.53 -11.90 18.02
N ASP A 300 13.30 -10.59 18.19
CA ASP A 300 13.86 -9.85 19.33
C ASP A 300 13.33 -10.35 20.68
N LEU A 301 12.03 -10.65 20.77
CA LEU A 301 11.44 -11.25 21.97
C LEU A 301 11.99 -12.65 22.25
N ALA A 302 12.12 -13.46 21.19
CA ALA A 302 12.72 -14.79 21.29
C ALA A 302 14.17 -14.73 21.79
N ALA A 303 14.96 -13.81 21.26
CA ALA A 303 16.34 -13.61 21.71
C ALA A 303 16.42 -13.27 23.21
N ARG A 304 15.56 -12.36 23.69
CA ARG A 304 15.47 -12.02 25.12
C ARG A 304 15.02 -13.19 25.97
N LYS A 305 13.95 -13.90 25.57
CA LYS A 305 13.38 -15.02 26.35
C LYS A 305 14.32 -16.23 26.43
N THR A 306 15.12 -16.46 25.40
CA THR A 306 16.08 -17.57 25.35
C THR A 306 17.48 -17.19 25.82
N GLY A 307 17.72 -15.91 26.20
CA GLY A 307 19.04 -15.40 26.57
C GLY A 307 20.07 -15.46 25.44
N THR A 308 19.60 -15.42 24.17
CA THR A 308 20.47 -15.52 22.99
C THR A 308 20.76 -14.11 22.45
N ASN A 309 21.97 -13.89 21.93
CA ASN A 309 22.27 -12.67 21.22
C ASN A 309 21.34 -12.52 19.99
N PRO A 310 20.70 -11.34 19.77
CA PRO A 310 19.78 -11.15 18.63
C PRO A 310 20.41 -11.40 17.26
N VAL A 311 21.71 -11.13 17.09
CA VAL A 311 22.46 -11.41 15.87
C VAL A 311 22.59 -12.92 15.66
N ASP A 312 22.98 -13.65 16.71
CA ASP A 312 23.21 -15.10 16.62
C ASP A 312 21.92 -15.87 16.37
N LEU A 313 20.81 -15.43 16.97
CA LEU A 313 19.49 -16.03 16.72
C LEU A 313 19.07 -15.87 15.26
N ARG A 314 19.31 -14.68 14.65
CA ARG A 314 19.05 -14.43 13.23
C ARG A 314 19.91 -15.33 12.34
N ARG A 315 21.22 -15.34 12.55
CA ARG A 315 22.18 -16.19 11.81
C ARG A 315 21.85 -17.66 11.83
N LYS A 316 21.41 -18.16 13.01
CA LYS A 316 21.00 -19.55 13.19
C LYS A 316 19.82 -19.94 12.31
N ASN A 317 18.91 -19.01 12.05
CA ASN A 317 17.63 -19.25 11.38
C ASN A 317 17.58 -18.73 9.95
N PHE A 318 18.61 -18.07 9.43
CA PHE A 318 18.63 -17.57 8.06
C PHE A 318 18.48 -18.68 7.01
N ILE A 319 17.73 -18.36 5.96
CA ILE A 319 17.72 -19.14 4.73
C ILE A 319 19.10 -19.05 4.08
N LYS A 320 19.71 -20.21 3.76
CA LYS A 320 21.09 -20.32 3.23
C LYS A 320 21.15 -20.95 1.85
N LYS A 321 20.04 -21.51 1.36
CA LYS A 321 19.97 -22.19 0.06
C LYS A 321 18.84 -21.61 -0.76
N PHE A 322 19.11 -21.34 -2.02
CA PHE A 322 18.16 -20.77 -2.97
C PHE A 322 18.10 -21.64 -4.25
N PRO A 323 16.96 -21.67 -4.98
CA PRO A 323 15.70 -21.02 -4.58
C PRO A 323 15.10 -21.66 -3.32
N TYR A 324 14.41 -20.86 -2.50
CA TYR A 324 13.76 -21.33 -1.27
C TYR A 324 12.25 -21.08 -1.34
N GLN A 325 11.47 -22.16 -1.25
CA GLN A 325 10.02 -22.08 -1.18
C GLN A 325 9.58 -21.89 0.27
N THR A 326 8.89 -20.78 0.54
CA THR A 326 8.28 -20.52 1.86
C THR A 326 6.94 -21.26 1.99
N PRO A 327 6.48 -21.59 3.20
CA PRO A 327 5.12 -22.11 3.43
C PRO A 327 4.02 -21.09 3.02
N GLY A 328 4.37 -19.79 2.96
CA GLY A 328 3.48 -18.69 2.61
C GLY A 328 3.35 -18.41 1.11
N LEU A 329 3.57 -19.38 0.24
CA LEU A 329 3.43 -19.30 -1.24
C LEU A 329 4.51 -18.48 -1.98
N SER A 330 5.49 -17.89 -1.31
CA SER A 330 6.57 -17.14 -1.96
C SER A 330 7.79 -18.02 -2.21
N THR A 331 8.38 -17.90 -3.40
CA THR A 331 9.68 -18.50 -3.72
C THR A 331 10.73 -17.40 -3.75
N TYR A 332 11.71 -17.48 -2.86
CA TYR A 332 12.85 -16.56 -2.86
C TYR A 332 13.91 -17.10 -3.82
N ASP A 333 14.30 -16.29 -4.78
CA ASP A 333 15.17 -16.69 -5.90
C ASP A 333 16.65 -16.72 -5.50
N CYS A 334 17.11 -15.73 -4.75
CA CYS A 334 18.51 -15.56 -4.34
C CYS A 334 18.61 -14.75 -3.04
N GLY A 335 19.82 -14.73 -2.46
CA GLY A 335 20.13 -13.89 -1.29
C GLY A 335 21.44 -14.29 -0.64
N ASP A 336 22.07 -13.35 0.07
CA ASP A 336 23.18 -13.56 0.98
C ASP A 336 22.93 -12.76 2.26
N TYR A 337 22.05 -13.31 3.10
CA TYR A 337 21.58 -12.63 4.30
C TYR A 337 22.67 -12.50 5.37
N GLU A 338 23.60 -13.47 5.43
CA GLU A 338 24.74 -13.42 6.33
C GLU A 338 25.69 -12.28 5.97
N LYS A 339 26.01 -12.12 4.68
CA LYS A 339 26.87 -11.04 4.20
C LYS A 339 26.24 -9.69 4.45
N ALA A 340 24.92 -9.53 4.15
CA ALA A 340 24.20 -8.28 4.37
C ALA A 340 24.20 -7.89 5.86
N LEU A 341 23.91 -8.83 6.76
CA LEU A 341 23.96 -8.58 8.20
C LEU A 341 25.38 -8.25 8.68
N SER A 342 26.39 -9.01 8.28
CA SER A 342 27.77 -8.80 8.70
C SER A 342 28.29 -7.43 8.24
N THR A 343 28.01 -7.03 7.00
CA THR A 343 28.36 -5.70 6.49
C THR A 343 27.68 -4.58 7.29
N ALA A 344 26.39 -4.73 7.59
CA ALA A 344 25.67 -3.73 8.40
C ALA A 344 26.25 -3.61 9.82
N LEU A 345 26.60 -4.73 10.46
CA LEU A 345 27.20 -4.74 11.80
C LEU A 345 28.59 -4.09 11.80
N GLU A 346 29.39 -4.33 10.78
CA GLU A 346 30.70 -3.69 10.60
C GLU A 346 30.55 -2.16 10.45
N LEU A 347 29.68 -1.71 9.53
CA LEU A 347 29.45 -0.29 9.26
C LEU A 347 29.05 0.52 10.50
N ILE A 348 28.23 -0.07 11.39
CA ILE A 348 27.80 0.58 12.63
C ILE A 348 28.75 0.32 13.81
N SER A 349 29.85 -0.42 13.60
CA SER A 349 30.78 -0.84 14.66
C SER A 349 30.03 -1.48 15.83
N PHE A 350 29.23 -2.50 15.53
CA PHE A 350 28.32 -3.14 16.50
C PHE A 350 29.06 -3.65 17.73
N GLU A 351 30.25 -4.22 17.56
CA GLU A 351 31.07 -4.77 18.65
C GLU A 351 31.42 -3.69 19.71
N ASN A 352 31.57 -2.44 19.30
CA ASN A 352 31.90 -1.32 20.18
C ASN A 352 30.64 -0.63 20.79
N PHE A 353 29.47 -1.24 20.63
CA PHE A 353 28.22 -0.60 21.06
C PHE A 353 28.16 -0.41 22.58
N GLU A 354 28.58 -1.39 23.38
CA GLU A 354 28.52 -1.29 24.85
C GLU A 354 29.46 -0.20 25.40
N GLU A 355 30.59 0.04 24.76
CA GLU A 355 31.47 1.17 25.14
C GLU A 355 30.82 2.52 24.84
N ARG A 356 30.21 2.65 23.64
CA ARG A 356 29.49 3.86 23.26
C ARG A 356 28.27 4.11 24.13
N LYS A 357 27.61 3.06 24.59
CA LYS A 357 26.49 3.13 25.53
C LYS A 357 26.94 3.68 26.87
N LYS A 358 28.01 3.12 27.48
CA LYS A 358 28.60 3.58 28.72
C LYS A 358 29.08 5.04 28.65
N GLU A 359 29.65 5.43 27.49
CA GLU A 359 30.06 6.85 27.29
C GLU A 359 28.84 7.79 27.26
N SER A 360 27.76 7.37 26.63
CA SER A 360 26.52 8.17 26.64
C SER A 360 25.91 8.28 28.03
N GLU A 361 25.90 7.20 28.80
CA GLU A 361 25.41 7.18 30.19
C GLU A 361 26.22 8.16 31.09
N ARG A 362 27.55 8.22 30.92
CA ARG A 362 28.40 9.21 31.63
C ARG A 362 28.03 10.67 31.30
N LYS A 363 27.43 10.88 30.12
CA LYS A 363 26.97 12.21 29.68
C LYS A 363 25.47 12.44 29.99
N GLY A 364 24.83 11.57 30.79
CA GLY A 364 23.41 11.64 31.12
C GLY A 364 22.47 11.31 29.97
N MET A 365 22.95 10.60 28.92
CA MET A 365 22.18 10.23 27.75
C MET A 365 21.97 8.74 27.70
N LEU A 366 20.83 8.30 27.11
CA LEU A 366 20.54 6.90 26.78
C LEU A 366 20.89 6.61 25.30
N ARG A 367 21.56 5.50 25.08
CA ARG A 367 21.86 5.01 23.73
C ARG A 367 21.27 3.62 23.52
N GLY A 368 20.51 3.45 22.44
CA GLY A 368 19.93 2.19 22.02
C GLY A 368 20.45 1.74 20.65
N ILE A 369 20.36 0.46 20.39
CA ILE A 369 20.59 -0.15 19.07
C ILE A 369 19.47 -1.14 18.78
N GLY A 370 19.05 -1.22 17.55
CA GLY A 370 18.07 -2.19 17.05
C GLY A 370 18.53 -2.83 15.75
N LEU A 371 18.08 -4.04 15.53
CA LEU A 371 18.31 -4.78 14.30
C LEU A 371 16.97 -5.15 13.67
N SER A 372 16.89 -5.00 12.37
CA SER A 372 15.80 -5.54 11.56
C SER A 372 16.38 -6.06 10.25
N THR A 373 16.08 -7.29 9.93
CA THR A 373 16.43 -7.89 8.64
C THR A 373 15.15 -8.16 7.88
N TRP A 374 15.06 -7.66 6.66
CA TRP A 374 13.82 -7.74 5.89
C TRP A 374 14.10 -8.11 4.43
N ILE A 375 13.08 -8.59 3.77
CA ILE A 375 13.07 -8.91 2.36
C ILE A 375 11.98 -8.10 1.66
N GLU A 376 12.27 -7.61 0.47
CA GLU A 376 11.31 -6.92 -0.38
C GLU A 376 10.88 -7.82 -1.54
N ALA A 377 9.58 -7.91 -1.76
CA ALA A 377 9.03 -8.46 -3.00
C ALA A 377 8.86 -7.33 -4.00
N ALA A 378 9.88 -7.11 -4.82
CA ALA A 378 9.83 -6.11 -5.87
C ALA A 378 8.99 -6.60 -7.05
N GLY A 379 8.10 -5.72 -7.54
CA GLY A 379 7.12 -6.06 -8.55
C GLY A 379 5.96 -6.94 -8.02
N ILE A 380 4.80 -6.80 -8.64
CA ILE A 380 3.60 -7.59 -8.32
C ILE A 380 3.27 -8.47 -9.53
N GLY A 381 4.20 -9.23 -9.97
CA GLY A 381 4.06 -10.10 -11.13
C GLY A 381 4.45 -11.54 -10.83
N PRO A 382 4.30 -12.43 -11.78
CA PRO A 382 3.67 -12.24 -13.08
C PRO A 382 2.14 -12.29 -13.03
N SER A 383 1.48 -11.73 -14.04
CA SER A 383 0.01 -11.70 -14.19
C SER A 383 -0.67 -13.04 -13.94
N LYS A 384 -0.03 -14.14 -14.34
CA LYS A 384 -0.52 -15.50 -14.10
C LYS A 384 -0.74 -15.79 -12.61
N LYS A 385 0.22 -15.44 -11.76
CA LYS A 385 0.09 -15.64 -10.30
C LYS A 385 -1.03 -14.81 -9.70
N LEU A 386 -1.20 -13.59 -10.17
CA LEU A 386 -2.33 -12.76 -9.73
C LEU A 386 -3.67 -13.30 -10.18
N GLY A 387 -3.76 -13.85 -11.39
CA GLY A 387 -4.95 -14.55 -11.87
C GLY A 387 -5.29 -15.78 -11.02
N GLU A 388 -4.29 -16.56 -10.59
CA GLU A 388 -4.45 -17.67 -9.64
C GLU A 388 -4.99 -17.20 -8.27
N LEU A 389 -4.73 -15.95 -7.89
CA LEU A 389 -5.23 -15.31 -6.67
C LEU A 389 -6.59 -14.61 -6.88
N GLY A 390 -7.23 -14.78 -8.04
CA GLY A 390 -8.55 -14.23 -8.35
C GLY A 390 -8.54 -12.82 -8.94
N SER A 391 -7.39 -12.27 -9.33
CA SER A 391 -7.33 -11.00 -10.04
C SER A 391 -7.90 -11.14 -11.46
N GLY A 392 -8.92 -10.35 -11.79
CA GLY A 392 -9.50 -10.30 -13.15
C GLY A 392 -8.68 -9.48 -14.15
N ALA A 393 -7.61 -8.79 -13.70
CA ALA A 393 -6.74 -7.98 -14.54
C ALA A 393 -5.28 -8.47 -14.46
N GLY A 394 -4.60 -8.55 -15.60
CA GLY A 394 -3.18 -8.81 -15.64
C GLY A 394 -2.40 -7.56 -15.20
N LEU A 395 -1.27 -7.78 -14.54
CA LEU A 395 -0.30 -6.72 -14.29
C LEU A 395 0.78 -6.80 -15.38
N TRP A 396 0.72 -5.89 -16.32
CA TRP A 396 1.70 -5.81 -17.40
C TRP A 396 2.03 -4.35 -17.69
N GLU A 397 3.18 -4.16 -18.24
CA GLU A 397 3.70 -2.85 -18.60
C GLU A 397 4.10 -2.84 -20.07
N SER A 398 4.11 -1.66 -20.67
CA SER A 398 4.54 -1.48 -22.06
C SER A 398 5.57 -0.37 -22.19
N ALA A 399 6.48 -0.55 -23.13
CA ALA A 399 7.40 0.49 -23.56
C ALA A 399 7.47 0.51 -25.10
N GLN A 400 7.51 1.69 -25.67
CA GLN A 400 7.71 1.91 -27.10
C GLN A 400 8.90 2.84 -27.29
N ILE A 401 9.79 2.49 -28.20
CA ILE A 401 10.93 3.35 -28.55
C ILE A 401 10.75 3.83 -29.98
N ARG A 402 10.83 5.15 -30.17
CA ARG A 402 10.80 5.79 -31.46
C ARG A 402 12.15 6.46 -31.71
N VAL A 403 12.80 6.08 -32.81
CA VAL A 403 14.01 6.75 -33.29
C VAL A 403 13.60 7.71 -34.41
N ASN A 404 13.85 8.98 -34.21
CA ASN A 404 13.55 10.02 -35.20
C ASN A 404 14.63 10.12 -36.28
N PRO A 405 14.29 10.55 -37.50
CA PRO A 405 15.27 10.71 -38.57
C PRO A 405 16.43 11.67 -38.24
N THR A 406 16.26 12.55 -37.27
CA THR A 406 17.26 13.49 -36.77
C THR A 406 18.24 12.86 -35.78
N GLY A 407 17.99 11.60 -35.33
CA GLY A 407 18.80 10.89 -34.38
C GLY A 407 18.30 10.95 -32.93
N SER A 408 17.35 11.80 -32.62
CA SER A 408 16.73 11.81 -31.27
C SER A 408 15.86 10.58 -31.04
N VAL A 409 15.74 10.15 -29.79
CA VAL A 409 15.01 8.96 -29.38
C VAL A 409 13.94 9.33 -28.35
N GLU A 410 12.72 8.90 -28.60
CA GLU A 410 11.60 8.99 -27.64
C GLU A 410 11.32 7.60 -27.05
N VAL A 411 11.22 7.54 -25.71
CA VAL A 411 10.85 6.31 -24.99
C VAL A 411 9.52 6.55 -24.30
N LEU A 412 8.47 5.87 -24.76
CA LEU A 412 7.13 5.96 -24.18
C LEU A 412 6.97 4.77 -23.23
N THR A 413 6.66 5.05 -21.95
CA THR A 413 6.52 4.00 -20.92
C THR A 413 5.29 4.23 -20.07
N GLY A 414 4.62 3.14 -19.69
CA GLY A 414 3.48 3.18 -18.78
C GLY A 414 3.86 3.47 -17.34
N SER A 415 5.08 3.16 -16.93
CA SER A 415 5.61 3.54 -15.61
C SER A 415 6.06 5.01 -15.64
N HIS A 416 5.55 5.81 -14.70
CA HIS A 416 5.90 7.22 -14.60
C HIS A 416 6.49 7.58 -13.23
N SER A 417 7.21 8.70 -13.16
CA SER A 417 7.93 9.14 -11.97
C SER A 417 7.05 9.94 -11.01
N HIS A 418 7.31 9.75 -9.70
CA HIS A 418 6.80 10.61 -8.62
C HIS A 418 7.97 11.14 -7.78
N GLY A 419 9.13 11.37 -8.45
CA GLY A 419 10.40 11.74 -7.85
C GLY A 419 11.42 10.61 -7.77
N GLN A 420 11.12 9.40 -8.29
CA GLN A 420 12.06 8.26 -8.29
C GLN A 420 13.16 8.37 -9.34
N GLY A 421 13.06 9.32 -10.29
CA GLY A 421 14.05 9.54 -11.33
C GLY A 421 14.00 8.52 -12.47
N HIS A 422 12.80 8.07 -12.85
CA HIS A 422 12.61 7.13 -13.96
C HIS A 422 13.14 7.70 -15.29
N GLU A 423 12.97 9.01 -15.51
CA GLU A 423 13.47 9.70 -16.69
C GLU A 423 14.98 9.48 -16.88
N THR A 424 15.74 9.73 -15.82
CA THR A 424 17.18 9.53 -15.84
C THR A 424 17.56 8.04 -15.99
N THR A 425 16.91 7.19 -15.20
CA THR A 425 17.24 5.76 -15.16
C THR A 425 16.93 5.07 -16.49
N PHE A 426 15.77 5.35 -17.07
CA PHE A 426 15.36 4.75 -18.34
C PHE A 426 16.17 5.31 -19.51
N ALA A 427 16.48 6.61 -19.50
CA ALA A 427 17.38 7.19 -20.49
C ALA A 427 18.78 6.57 -20.45
N GLN A 428 19.35 6.32 -19.26
CA GLN A 428 20.63 5.61 -19.12
C GLN A 428 20.58 4.21 -19.73
N LEU A 429 19.52 3.44 -19.46
CA LEU A 429 19.37 2.09 -20.01
C LEU A 429 19.32 2.08 -21.54
N VAL A 430 18.62 3.05 -22.15
CA VAL A 430 18.50 3.16 -23.60
C VAL A 430 19.80 3.69 -24.20
N ALA A 431 20.44 4.69 -23.58
CA ALA A 431 21.74 5.23 -24.00
C ALA A 431 22.80 4.14 -24.08
N ASP A 432 22.91 3.30 -23.06
CA ASP A 432 23.86 2.16 -23.02
C ASP A 432 23.57 1.14 -24.13
N LYS A 433 22.30 0.87 -24.43
CA LYS A 433 21.93 -0.10 -25.49
C LYS A 433 22.14 0.41 -26.89
N PHE A 434 21.90 1.71 -27.13
CA PHE A 434 22.05 2.30 -28.46
C PHE A 434 23.45 2.92 -28.72
N GLY A 435 24.23 3.14 -27.67
CA GLY A 435 25.53 3.80 -27.79
C GLY A 435 25.43 5.28 -28.16
N ILE A 436 24.39 5.98 -27.66
CA ILE A 436 24.12 7.40 -27.91
C ILE A 436 24.16 8.19 -26.59
N SER A 437 24.17 9.54 -26.70
CA SER A 437 24.11 10.39 -25.51
C SER A 437 22.76 10.25 -24.80
N ILE A 438 22.75 10.34 -23.47
CA ILE A 438 21.54 10.44 -22.67
C ILE A 438 20.73 11.70 -23.03
N ASP A 439 21.38 12.76 -23.47
CA ASP A 439 20.77 14.03 -23.87
C ASP A 439 19.96 13.95 -25.19
N ASP A 440 20.15 12.87 -25.95
CA ASP A 440 19.38 12.60 -27.17
C ASP A 440 18.10 11.78 -26.92
N ILE A 441 17.77 11.49 -25.64
CA ILE A 441 16.69 10.60 -25.25
C ILE A 441 15.67 11.34 -24.41
N ASP A 442 14.43 11.38 -24.89
CA ASP A 442 13.26 11.88 -24.15
C ASP A 442 12.44 10.71 -23.60
N ILE A 443 12.13 10.74 -22.30
CA ILE A 443 11.23 9.80 -21.64
C ILE A 443 9.84 10.41 -21.55
N ILE A 444 8.86 9.74 -22.15
CA ILE A 444 7.47 10.17 -22.19
C ILE A 444 6.63 9.20 -21.38
N HIS A 445 5.93 9.71 -20.37
CA HIS A 445 5.09 8.93 -19.47
C HIS A 445 3.89 9.76 -18.97
N GLY A 446 2.98 9.13 -18.20
CA GLY A 446 1.92 9.80 -17.49
C GLY A 446 0.79 10.38 -18.33
N ASP A 447 0.76 10.22 -19.65
CA ASP A 447 -0.26 10.72 -20.55
C ASP A 447 -0.94 9.56 -21.30
N THR A 448 -2.21 9.32 -21.02
CA THR A 448 -2.97 8.20 -21.55
C THR A 448 -3.24 8.24 -23.05
N ASP A 449 -2.99 9.39 -23.71
CA ASP A 449 -3.08 9.50 -25.18
C ASP A 449 -1.74 9.23 -25.86
N LYS A 450 -0.64 9.53 -25.19
CA LYS A 450 0.70 9.33 -25.74
C LYS A 450 1.21 7.91 -25.48
N VAL A 451 0.98 7.40 -24.28
CA VAL A 451 1.43 6.08 -23.85
C VAL A 451 0.32 5.05 -24.06
N GLN A 452 0.66 3.91 -24.64
CA GLN A 452 -0.32 2.90 -24.99
C GLN A 452 -1.07 2.36 -23.78
N PHE A 453 -0.33 1.95 -22.73
CA PHE A 453 -0.88 1.47 -21.48
C PHE A 453 0.21 1.36 -20.40
N GLY A 454 -0.19 1.44 -19.15
CA GLY A 454 0.58 1.09 -17.95
C GLY A 454 -0.34 0.95 -16.76
N MET A 455 -0.01 0.02 -15.86
CA MET A 455 -0.76 -0.16 -14.59
C MET A 455 -0.49 0.95 -13.57
N GLY A 456 0.35 1.91 -13.91
CA GLY A 456 0.82 2.94 -12.98
C GLY A 456 2.10 2.53 -12.25
N THR A 457 2.56 3.38 -11.32
CA THR A 457 3.80 3.14 -10.59
C THR A 457 3.52 2.90 -9.12
N PHE A 458 3.47 1.64 -8.75
CA PHE A 458 3.27 1.14 -7.38
C PHE A 458 3.78 -0.30 -7.26
N GLY A 459 3.91 -0.81 -6.02
CA GLY A 459 4.27 -2.21 -5.77
C GLY A 459 5.77 -2.52 -5.87
N SER A 460 6.61 -1.49 -5.85
CA SER A 460 8.10 -1.54 -5.90
C SER A 460 8.65 -2.06 -7.21
#